data_96b3fde865255129e9cacffd2eb0daaa
#
_entry.id   96b3fde865255129e9cacffd2eb0daaa
#
_cell.length_a   1.000
_cell.length_b   1.000
_cell.length_c   1.000
_cell.angle_alpha   90.00
_cell.angle_beta   90.00
_cell.angle_gamma   90.00
#
_symmetry.space_group_name_H-M   'P 1'
#
loop_
_entity.id
_entity.type
_entity.pdbx_description
1 polymer ?
#
loop_
_entity_poly.entity_id
_entity_poly.type
_entity_poly.pdbx_seq_one_letter_code
_entity_poly.pdbx_strand_id
1 'polypeptide(L)'
;MGGTGFVGRQITGQLVQSGYSARIPTRHRERARELLVLPGVEIVTADVHDESVLPRLVAGADAVINLVGILNEKGHDGSGFRRAHVELVEKLVKACQESGVPHLLHMSSLKANADTGPSHYLRSKGAGERALKNLAGKELRYTIFQPSVIFGAEDLFINRFARLLRVCPFLPLARPDARFAPVFVGDVASAFCAALENHTAYDRTFQLYGPDEFSLQEIVEEIARTLGLKRWVIRVPDSLARTQAWLLDYVIPGKIFTLDNYRSMAVASTGTENGLSALGLTATPMRLVVPGYLANRDRQR
;
A
#
# COMPACT_ATOMS: atom_id res chain seq x y z
N MET A 1 3.66 -2.41 -12.35
CA MET A 1 2.43 -3.19 -12.13
C MET A 1 1.61 -2.54 -11.04
N GLY A 2 0.26 -2.40 -11.19
CA GLY A 2 -0.58 -1.68 -10.22
C GLY A 2 -0.53 -0.14 -10.32
N GLY A 3 -0.05 0.42 -11.42
CA GLY A 3 0.10 1.86 -11.63
C GLY A 3 -1.20 2.66 -11.62
N THR A 4 -2.35 2.03 -11.86
CA THR A 4 -3.67 2.68 -11.80
C THR A 4 -4.26 2.80 -10.38
N GLY A 5 -3.60 2.22 -9.39
CA GLY A 5 -4.00 2.31 -7.98
C GLY A 5 -3.61 3.63 -7.34
N PHE A 6 -4.05 3.85 -6.09
CA PHE A 6 -3.78 5.06 -5.31
C PHE A 6 -2.29 5.43 -5.25
N VAL A 7 -1.42 4.52 -4.82
CA VAL A 7 0.03 4.75 -4.78
C VAL A 7 0.62 4.82 -6.19
N GLY A 8 0.14 3.96 -7.10
CA GLY A 8 0.64 3.88 -8.46
C GLY A 8 0.48 5.18 -9.26
N ARG A 9 -0.66 5.88 -9.09
CA ARG A 9 -0.87 7.18 -9.72
C ARG A 9 0.13 8.23 -9.24
N GLN A 10 0.42 8.27 -7.94
CA GLN A 10 1.40 9.20 -7.38
C GLN A 10 2.81 8.91 -7.89
N ILE A 11 3.23 7.64 -7.90
CA ILE A 11 4.54 7.23 -8.45
C ILE A 11 4.62 7.59 -9.93
N THR A 12 3.59 7.26 -10.72
CA THR A 12 3.58 7.59 -12.16
C THR A 12 3.69 9.08 -12.40
N GLY A 13 2.96 9.90 -11.63
CA GLY A 13 3.05 11.36 -11.74
C GLY A 13 4.45 11.90 -11.47
N GLN A 14 5.12 11.41 -10.43
CA GLN A 14 6.49 11.83 -10.10
C GLN A 14 7.51 11.31 -11.14
N LEU A 15 7.37 10.08 -11.62
CA LEU A 15 8.23 9.54 -12.66
C LEU A 15 8.19 10.40 -13.93
N VAL A 16 6.99 10.77 -14.38
CA VAL A 16 6.82 11.64 -15.55
C VAL A 16 7.43 13.01 -15.33
N GLN A 17 7.25 13.62 -14.12
CA GLN A 17 7.88 14.89 -13.76
C GLN A 17 9.41 14.82 -13.76
N SER A 18 9.96 13.65 -13.44
CA SER A 18 11.41 13.37 -13.50
C SER A 18 11.90 12.95 -14.90
N GLY A 19 11.05 13.00 -15.93
CA GLY A 19 11.41 12.69 -17.30
C GLY A 19 11.38 11.22 -17.70
N TYR A 20 10.89 10.33 -16.82
CA TYR A 20 10.72 8.91 -17.12
C TYR A 20 9.47 8.66 -17.94
N SER A 21 9.51 7.64 -18.79
CA SER A 21 8.32 7.04 -19.40
C SER A 21 7.83 5.84 -18.58
N ALA A 22 6.53 5.56 -18.62
CA ALA A 22 5.94 4.49 -17.84
C ALA A 22 4.96 3.64 -18.67
N ARG A 23 5.16 2.32 -18.70
CA ARG A 23 4.20 1.36 -19.24
C ARG A 23 3.37 0.77 -18.11
N ILE A 24 2.05 0.98 -18.15
CA ILE A 24 1.13 0.64 -17.06
C ILE A 24 0.11 -0.39 -17.54
N PRO A 25 0.27 -1.67 -17.16
CA PRO A 25 -0.76 -2.67 -17.44
C PRO A 25 -1.97 -2.49 -16.51
N THR A 26 -3.15 -2.60 -17.10
CA THR A 26 -4.44 -2.57 -16.38
C THR A 26 -5.48 -3.44 -17.08
N ARG A 27 -6.37 -4.05 -16.29
CA ARG A 27 -7.55 -4.76 -16.84
C ARG A 27 -8.68 -3.82 -17.25
N HIS A 28 -8.64 -2.58 -16.74
CA HIS A 28 -9.70 -1.59 -16.87
C HIS A 28 -9.12 -0.23 -17.32
N ARG A 29 -9.00 -0.04 -18.63
CA ARG A 29 -8.42 1.17 -19.23
C ARG A 29 -9.17 2.44 -18.82
N GLU A 30 -10.48 2.33 -18.62
CA GLU A 30 -11.34 3.44 -18.18
C GLU A 30 -10.98 4.00 -16.80
N ARG A 31 -10.34 3.20 -15.93
CA ARG A 31 -9.85 3.63 -14.61
C ARG A 31 -8.52 4.38 -14.66
N ALA A 32 -7.89 4.41 -15.83
CA ALA A 32 -6.60 5.03 -16.04
C ALA A 32 -6.70 6.40 -16.73
N ARG A 33 -7.88 7.02 -16.82
CA ARG A 33 -8.13 8.26 -17.59
C ARG A 33 -7.18 9.40 -17.20
N GLU A 34 -6.92 9.58 -15.90
CA GLU A 34 -6.01 10.61 -15.38
C GLU A 34 -4.56 10.38 -15.80
N LEU A 35 -4.17 9.14 -16.07
CA LEU A 35 -2.82 8.79 -16.52
C LEU A 35 -2.65 8.93 -18.03
N LEU A 36 -3.74 8.88 -18.80
CA LEU A 36 -3.70 8.99 -20.28
C LEU A 36 -3.28 10.37 -20.77
N VAL A 37 -3.41 11.41 -19.93
CA VAL A 37 -3.01 12.78 -20.28
C VAL A 37 -1.55 13.08 -19.93
N LEU A 38 -0.87 12.17 -19.24
CA LEU A 38 0.53 12.35 -18.86
C LEU A 38 1.43 11.98 -20.05
N PRO A 39 2.42 12.83 -20.40
CA PRO A 39 3.36 12.53 -21.46
C PRO A 39 4.22 11.31 -21.09
N GLY A 40 4.55 10.47 -22.09
CA GLY A 40 5.39 9.29 -21.88
C GLY A 40 4.71 8.13 -21.11
N VAL A 41 3.39 8.19 -20.87
CA VAL A 41 2.64 7.09 -20.24
C VAL A 41 1.92 6.25 -21.30
N GLU A 42 2.23 4.97 -21.32
CA GLU A 42 1.58 3.96 -22.13
C GLU A 42 0.66 3.08 -21.26
N ILE A 43 -0.64 3.06 -21.57
CA ILE A 43 -1.60 2.18 -20.88
C ILE A 43 -1.85 0.94 -21.74
N VAL A 44 -1.50 -0.23 -21.19
CA VAL A 44 -1.67 -1.53 -21.83
C VAL A 44 -2.78 -2.32 -21.17
N THR A 45 -3.78 -2.76 -21.93
CA THR A 45 -4.84 -3.63 -21.39
C THR A 45 -4.30 -5.05 -21.25
N ALA A 46 -4.10 -5.51 -20.00
CA ALA A 46 -3.57 -6.84 -19.70
C ALA A 46 -3.92 -7.26 -18.26
N ASP A 47 -4.03 -8.58 -18.03
CA ASP A 47 -4.05 -9.15 -16.68
C ASP A 47 -2.64 -9.59 -16.29
N VAL A 48 -2.03 -8.92 -15.33
CA VAL A 48 -0.68 -9.25 -14.84
C VAL A 48 -0.57 -10.60 -14.15
N HIS A 49 -1.69 -11.27 -13.85
CA HIS A 49 -1.69 -12.64 -13.34
C HIS A 49 -1.56 -13.70 -14.44
N ASP A 50 -1.75 -13.32 -15.71
CA ASP A 50 -1.43 -14.16 -16.85
C ASP A 50 0.07 -14.09 -17.13
N GLU A 51 0.77 -15.21 -16.89
CA GLU A 51 2.22 -15.29 -17.04
C GLU A 51 2.67 -15.05 -18.48
N SER A 52 1.84 -15.43 -19.45
CA SER A 52 2.18 -15.32 -20.88
C SER A 52 2.36 -13.88 -21.38
N VAL A 53 1.74 -12.91 -20.72
CA VAL A 53 1.82 -11.50 -21.13
C VAL A 53 2.99 -10.75 -20.48
N LEU A 54 3.53 -11.26 -19.36
CA LEU A 54 4.52 -10.55 -18.56
C LEU A 54 5.81 -10.23 -19.32
N PRO A 55 6.43 -11.15 -20.10
CA PRO A 55 7.64 -10.84 -20.84
C PRO A 55 7.47 -9.64 -21.79
N ARG A 56 6.33 -9.58 -22.51
CA ARG A 56 6.02 -8.44 -23.38
C ARG A 56 5.80 -7.14 -22.61
N LEU A 57 5.22 -7.21 -21.41
CA LEU A 57 4.96 -6.03 -20.58
C LEU A 57 6.23 -5.42 -20.00
N VAL A 58 7.24 -6.25 -19.70
CA VAL A 58 8.49 -5.79 -19.08
C VAL A 58 9.62 -5.59 -20.10
N ALA A 59 9.48 -6.08 -21.33
CA ALA A 59 10.50 -5.97 -22.36
C ALA A 59 10.95 -4.52 -22.59
N GLY A 60 12.27 -4.29 -22.58
CA GLY A 60 12.90 -3.00 -22.81
C GLY A 60 12.68 -1.98 -21.67
N ALA A 61 12.26 -2.43 -20.49
CA ALA A 61 12.16 -1.57 -19.32
C ALA A 61 13.49 -1.56 -18.54
N ASP A 62 13.92 -0.38 -18.10
CA ASP A 62 15.08 -0.21 -17.23
C ASP A 62 14.78 -0.68 -15.79
N ALA A 63 13.51 -0.62 -15.38
CA ALA A 63 13.06 -1.13 -14.10
C ALA A 63 11.59 -1.56 -14.13
N VAL A 64 11.22 -2.48 -13.26
CA VAL A 64 9.83 -2.87 -13.01
C VAL A 64 9.43 -2.49 -11.58
N ILE A 65 8.29 -1.79 -11.46
CA ILE A 65 7.71 -1.44 -10.15
C ILE A 65 6.48 -2.31 -9.92
N ASN A 66 6.51 -3.14 -8.88
CA ASN A 66 5.40 -3.97 -8.45
C ASN A 66 4.67 -3.40 -7.24
N LEU A 67 3.50 -2.81 -7.48
CA LEU A 67 2.61 -2.25 -6.46
C LEU A 67 1.34 -3.08 -6.28
N VAL A 68 1.26 -4.24 -6.95
CA VAL A 68 0.07 -5.09 -6.86
C VAL A 68 -0.06 -5.66 -5.47
N GLY A 69 -1.22 -5.47 -4.89
CA GLY A 69 -1.55 -6.01 -3.59
C GLY A 69 -3.04 -5.86 -3.30
N ILE A 70 -3.53 -6.70 -2.41
CA ILE A 70 -4.90 -6.67 -1.90
C ILE A 70 -4.87 -6.59 -0.37
N LEU A 71 -5.79 -5.84 0.22
CA LEU A 71 -5.97 -5.76 1.68
C LEU A 71 -7.02 -6.78 2.19
N ASN A 72 -7.89 -7.22 1.30
CA ASN A 72 -8.92 -8.22 1.59
C ASN A 72 -9.00 -9.19 0.41
N GLU A 73 -9.15 -10.45 0.69
CA GLU A 73 -9.40 -11.47 -0.32
C GLU A 73 -10.90 -11.81 -0.42
N LYS A 74 -11.32 -12.45 -1.52
CA LYS A 74 -12.71 -12.93 -1.68
C LYS A 74 -12.98 -14.13 -0.76
N GLY A 75 -11.99 -15.01 -0.61
CA GLY A 75 -12.00 -16.15 0.30
C GLY A 75 -11.66 -15.75 1.75
N HIS A 76 -11.27 -16.74 2.56
CA HIS A 76 -10.83 -16.61 3.94
C HIS A 76 -9.64 -17.54 4.26
N ASP A 77 -9.09 -18.20 3.23
CA ASP A 77 -8.07 -19.24 3.33
C ASP A 77 -6.64 -18.74 3.00
N GLY A 78 -6.51 -17.47 2.59
CA GLY A 78 -5.25 -16.88 2.20
C GLY A 78 -4.85 -17.10 0.74
N SER A 79 -5.64 -17.84 -0.04
CA SER A 79 -5.33 -18.15 -1.45
C SER A 79 -5.29 -16.91 -2.33
N GLY A 80 -6.20 -15.96 -2.11
CA GLY A 80 -6.22 -14.68 -2.81
C GLY A 80 -4.99 -13.84 -2.50
N PHE A 81 -4.58 -13.81 -1.25
CA PHE A 81 -3.33 -13.14 -0.83
C PHE A 81 -2.11 -13.81 -1.44
N ARG A 82 -2.03 -15.14 -1.42
CA ARG A 82 -0.93 -15.90 -2.04
C ARG A 82 -0.79 -15.58 -3.52
N ARG A 83 -1.91 -15.61 -4.26
CA ARG A 83 -1.93 -15.29 -5.69
C ARG A 83 -1.40 -13.87 -5.98
N ALA A 84 -1.83 -12.88 -5.17
CA ALA A 84 -1.47 -11.48 -5.41
C ALA A 84 -0.05 -11.11 -4.91
N HIS A 85 0.41 -11.71 -3.81
CA HIS A 85 1.62 -11.27 -3.12
C HIS A 85 2.81 -12.21 -3.29
N VAL A 86 2.59 -13.47 -3.68
CA VAL A 86 3.66 -14.47 -3.85
C VAL A 86 3.78 -14.87 -5.31
N GLU A 87 2.75 -15.52 -5.87
CA GLU A 87 2.79 -16.08 -7.22
C GLU A 87 3.06 -15.01 -8.30
N LEU A 88 2.49 -13.80 -8.14
CA LEU A 88 2.79 -12.70 -9.05
C LEU A 88 4.25 -12.24 -8.94
N VAL A 89 4.83 -12.23 -7.73
CA VAL A 89 6.24 -11.86 -7.54
C VAL A 89 7.15 -12.88 -8.23
N GLU A 90 6.88 -14.17 -8.05
CA GLU A 90 7.62 -15.26 -8.70
C GLU A 90 7.60 -15.12 -10.23
N LYS A 91 6.42 -14.90 -10.81
CA LYS A 91 6.24 -14.65 -12.24
C LYS A 91 6.96 -13.40 -12.76
N LEU A 92 6.92 -12.32 -11.97
CA LEU A 92 7.60 -11.08 -12.34
C LEU A 92 9.12 -11.22 -12.31
N VAL A 93 9.67 -11.90 -11.30
CA VAL A 93 11.12 -12.19 -11.25
C VAL A 93 11.56 -12.94 -12.49
N LYS A 94 10.86 -14.04 -12.82
CA LYS A 94 11.12 -14.82 -14.03
C LYS A 94 11.06 -13.97 -15.30
N ALA A 95 9.98 -13.20 -15.49
CA ALA A 95 9.81 -12.34 -16.66
C ALA A 95 10.90 -11.26 -16.76
N CYS A 96 11.33 -10.66 -15.63
CA CYS A 96 12.42 -9.69 -15.60
C CYS A 96 13.76 -10.34 -16.03
N GLN A 97 14.08 -11.53 -15.50
CA GLN A 97 15.28 -12.25 -15.85
C GLN A 97 15.31 -12.64 -17.33
N GLU A 98 14.22 -13.21 -17.85
CA GLU A 98 14.07 -13.59 -19.27
C GLU A 98 14.15 -12.40 -20.22
N SER A 99 13.71 -11.21 -19.78
CA SER A 99 13.70 -9.98 -20.59
C SER A 99 14.91 -9.07 -20.33
N GLY A 100 15.84 -9.45 -19.46
CA GLY A 100 17.04 -8.67 -19.15
C GLY A 100 16.76 -7.37 -18.39
N VAL A 101 15.65 -7.29 -17.62
CA VAL A 101 15.35 -6.12 -16.78
C VAL A 101 16.28 -6.13 -15.57
N PRO A 102 17.06 -5.08 -15.32
CA PRO A 102 18.08 -5.10 -14.28
C PRO A 102 17.57 -4.85 -12.86
N HIS A 103 16.38 -4.22 -12.69
CA HIS A 103 15.90 -3.79 -11.36
C HIS A 103 14.40 -4.01 -11.15
N LEU A 104 14.02 -4.64 -10.03
CA LEU A 104 12.64 -4.83 -9.60
C LEU A 104 12.39 -4.15 -8.24
N LEU A 105 11.57 -3.10 -8.24
CA LEU A 105 11.13 -2.44 -7.02
C LEU A 105 9.80 -3.05 -6.58
N HIS A 106 9.71 -3.46 -5.32
CA HIS A 106 8.55 -4.17 -4.77
C HIS A 106 7.96 -3.50 -3.55
N MET A 107 6.64 -3.26 -3.55
CA MET A 107 5.93 -2.75 -2.39
C MET A 107 5.42 -3.89 -1.51
N SER A 108 6.01 -4.03 -0.33
CA SER A 108 5.58 -4.91 0.74
C SER A 108 4.73 -4.18 1.79
N SER A 109 4.93 -4.46 3.06
CA SER A 109 4.26 -3.82 4.20
C SER A 109 5.14 -3.91 5.44
N LEU A 110 5.08 -2.92 6.33
CA LEU A 110 5.69 -3.02 7.66
C LEU A 110 5.19 -4.27 8.38
N LYS A 111 6.11 -4.92 9.12
CA LYS A 111 5.86 -6.17 9.85
C LYS A 111 5.46 -7.37 8.98
N ALA A 112 5.67 -7.28 7.66
CA ALA A 112 5.56 -8.45 6.79
C ALA A 112 6.53 -9.55 7.27
N ASN A 113 6.01 -10.74 7.54
CA ASN A 113 6.80 -11.88 8.00
C ASN A 113 6.10 -13.19 7.59
N ALA A 114 6.79 -14.01 6.81
CA ALA A 114 6.23 -15.23 6.24
C ALA A 114 5.86 -16.29 7.29
N ASP A 115 6.58 -16.33 8.40
CA ASP A 115 6.46 -17.39 9.40
C ASP A 115 5.61 -16.96 10.60
N THR A 116 5.85 -15.75 11.12
CA THR A 116 5.25 -15.25 12.37
C THR A 116 4.21 -14.18 12.19
N GLY A 117 3.92 -13.76 10.95
CA GLY A 117 2.89 -12.75 10.66
C GLY A 117 1.52 -13.16 11.22
N PRO A 118 0.84 -12.31 12.02
CA PRO A 118 -0.41 -12.68 12.69
C PRO A 118 -1.60 -12.87 11.74
N SER A 119 -1.50 -12.37 10.51
CA SER A 119 -2.55 -12.41 9.48
C SER A 119 -2.07 -13.08 8.21
N HIS A 120 -3.00 -13.54 7.37
CA HIS A 120 -2.69 -14.04 6.03
C HIS A 120 -2.04 -12.95 5.17
N TYR A 121 -2.51 -11.71 5.32
CA TYR A 121 -1.92 -10.54 4.64
C TYR A 121 -0.43 -10.40 4.96
N LEU A 122 -0.06 -10.28 6.24
CA LEU A 122 1.34 -10.08 6.64
C LEU A 122 2.23 -11.27 6.33
N ARG A 123 1.70 -12.50 6.45
CA ARG A 123 2.43 -13.71 6.04
C ARG A 123 2.67 -13.74 4.54
N SER A 124 1.66 -13.45 3.73
CA SER A 124 1.81 -13.46 2.28
C SER A 124 2.73 -12.36 1.77
N LYS A 125 2.70 -11.17 2.37
CA LYS A 125 3.67 -10.10 2.05
C LYS A 125 5.11 -10.56 2.37
N GLY A 126 5.34 -11.12 3.55
CA GLY A 126 6.65 -11.66 3.92
C GLY A 126 7.10 -12.82 3.02
N ALA A 127 6.18 -13.68 2.61
CA ALA A 127 6.46 -14.77 1.67
C ALA A 127 6.84 -14.23 0.27
N GLY A 128 6.18 -13.16 -0.20
CA GLY A 128 6.54 -12.47 -1.44
C GLY A 128 7.95 -11.85 -1.38
N GLU A 129 8.31 -11.21 -0.25
CA GLU A 129 9.68 -10.71 -0.05
C GLU A 129 10.71 -11.85 -0.09
N ARG A 130 10.40 -12.96 0.57
CA ARG A 130 11.26 -14.15 0.58
C ARG A 130 11.43 -14.74 -0.83
N ALA A 131 10.34 -14.84 -1.59
CA ALA A 131 10.38 -15.31 -2.97
C ALA A 131 11.26 -14.40 -3.83
N LEU A 132 11.08 -13.06 -3.75
CA LEU A 132 11.90 -12.11 -4.48
C LEU A 132 13.39 -12.27 -4.15
N LYS A 133 13.75 -12.27 -2.87
CA LYS A 133 15.15 -12.40 -2.41
C LYS A 133 15.80 -13.69 -2.87
N ASN A 134 15.05 -14.80 -2.85
CA ASN A 134 15.58 -16.10 -3.22
C ASN A 134 15.73 -16.30 -4.74
N LEU A 135 14.83 -15.69 -5.53
CA LEU A 135 14.74 -15.93 -6.97
C LEU A 135 15.50 -14.89 -7.81
N ALA A 136 15.76 -13.69 -7.27
CA ALA A 136 16.39 -12.60 -8.03
C ALA A 136 17.78 -12.97 -8.58
N GLY A 137 18.54 -13.79 -7.86
CA GLY A 137 19.88 -14.20 -8.30
C GLY A 137 20.87 -13.04 -8.29
N LYS A 138 21.82 -13.06 -9.23
CA LYS A 138 22.86 -12.02 -9.36
C LYS A 138 22.54 -10.99 -10.45
N GLU A 139 21.66 -11.31 -11.37
CA GLU A 139 21.37 -10.51 -12.57
C GLU A 139 20.23 -9.52 -12.34
N LEU A 140 19.26 -9.86 -11.50
CA LEU A 140 18.14 -8.99 -11.17
C LEU A 140 18.36 -8.35 -9.79
N ARG A 141 18.60 -7.06 -9.75
CA ARG A 141 18.63 -6.30 -8.49
C ARG A 141 17.22 -6.04 -8.01
N TYR A 142 17.04 -5.95 -6.69
CA TYR A 142 15.73 -5.62 -6.13
C TYR A 142 15.83 -4.50 -5.10
N THR A 143 14.70 -3.79 -4.91
CA THR A 143 14.50 -2.89 -3.77
C THR A 143 13.12 -3.15 -3.20
N ILE A 144 13.03 -3.43 -1.90
CA ILE A 144 11.77 -3.71 -1.21
C ILE A 144 11.41 -2.52 -0.33
N PHE A 145 10.18 -2.05 -0.45
CA PHE A 145 9.62 -1.02 0.43
C PHE A 145 8.56 -1.62 1.33
N GLN A 146 8.69 -1.38 2.62
CA GLN A 146 7.77 -1.79 3.67
C GLN A 146 7.07 -0.55 4.26
N PRO A 147 6.02 -0.03 3.63
CA PRO A 147 5.30 1.11 4.17
C PRO A 147 4.44 0.73 5.38
N SER A 148 4.26 1.69 6.29
CA SER A 148 3.16 1.75 7.24
C SER A 148 1.85 2.02 6.50
N VAL A 149 0.77 2.33 7.22
CA VAL A 149 -0.48 2.77 6.59
C VAL A 149 -0.22 4.01 5.75
N ILE A 150 -0.47 3.91 4.45
CA ILE A 150 -0.27 5.01 3.50
C ILE A 150 -1.52 5.89 3.48
N PHE A 151 -1.33 7.20 3.65
CA PHE A 151 -2.42 8.18 3.62
C PHE A 151 -2.24 9.22 2.50
N GLY A 152 -3.36 9.86 2.11
CA GLY A 152 -3.43 10.90 1.09
C GLY A 152 -4.86 11.11 0.61
N ALA A 153 -5.08 12.03 -0.34
CA ALA A 153 -6.41 12.45 -0.76
C ALA A 153 -7.35 11.31 -1.19
N GLU A 154 -6.79 10.23 -1.75
CA GLU A 154 -7.54 9.09 -2.28
C GLU A 154 -7.37 7.80 -1.46
N ASP A 155 -6.76 7.88 -0.26
CA ASP A 155 -6.59 6.72 0.59
C ASP A 155 -7.93 6.11 1.03
N LEU A 156 -7.90 4.82 1.36
CA LEU A 156 -9.09 4.14 1.87
C LEU A 156 -9.20 4.20 3.39
N PHE A 157 -8.10 4.44 4.11
CA PHE A 157 -8.06 4.34 5.57
C PHE A 157 -8.64 5.60 6.22
N ILE A 158 -8.01 6.76 6.04
CA ILE A 158 -8.48 8.04 6.60
C ILE A 158 -9.86 8.39 6.05
N ASN A 159 -10.06 8.27 4.74
CA ASN A 159 -11.34 8.59 4.09
C ASN A 159 -12.50 7.69 4.53
N ARG A 160 -12.23 6.43 4.93
CA ARG A 160 -13.26 5.54 5.48
C ARG A 160 -13.71 6.02 6.86
N PHE A 161 -12.77 6.32 7.75
CA PHE A 161 -13.11 6.87 9.06
C PHE A 161 -13.81 8.23 8.95
N ALA A 162 -13.35 9.10 8.06
CA ALA A 162 -14.01 10.38 7.80
C ALA A 162 -15.47 10.21 7.37
N ARG A 163 -15.77 9.23 6.50
CA ARG A 163 -17.16 8.91 6.10
C ARG A 163 -17.99 8.38 7.25
N LEU A 164 -17.45 7.48 8.06
CA LEU A 164 -18.13 6.92 9.23
C LEU A 164 -18.44 8.02 10.25
N LEU A 165 -17.48 8.87 10.56
CA LEU A 165 -17.64 9.99 11.51
C LEU A 165 -18.66 11.03 11.07
N ARG A 166 -18.86 11.23 9.77
CA ARG A 166 -19.93 12.13 9.26
C ARG A 166 -21.33 11.61 9.55
N VAL A 167 -21.51 10.29 9.58
CA VAL A 167 -22.82 9.64 9.73
C VAL A 167 -23.09 9.18 11.15
N CYS A 168 -22.08 8.64 11.83
CA CYS A 168 -22.22 8.00 13.12
C CYS A 168 -21.75 8.93 14.26
N PRO A 169 -22.63 9.32 15.20
CA PRO A 169 -22.22 10.08 16.39
C PRO A 169 -21.40 9.25 17.38
N PHE A 170 -21.59 7.93 17.37
CA PHE A 170 -20.86 6.96 18.17
C PHE A 170 -20.14 5.99 17.27
N LEU A 171 -18.82 5.85 17.42
CA LEU A 171 -18.01 4.93 16.63
C LEU A 171 -17.42 3.84 17.53
N PRO A 172 -17.93 2.60 17.45
CA PRO A 172 -17.31 1.47 18.12
C PRO A 172 -16.00 1.10 17.41
N LEU A 173 -14.88 1.19 18.14
CA LEU A 173 -13.54 1.01 17.61
C LEU A 173 -12.89 -0.23 18.19
N ALA A 174 -12.63 -1.21 17.30
CA ALA A 174 -11.84 -2.39 17.61
C ALA A 174 -10.35 -2.03 17.68
N ARG A 175 -9.61 -2.59 18.63
CA ARG A 175 -8.18 -2.35 18.84
C ARG A 175 -7.78 -0.86 18.85
N PRO A 176 -8.40 -0.05 19.71
CA PRO A 176 -8.15 1.39 19.76
C PRO A 176 -6.68 1.74 20.03
N ASP A 177 -5.96 0.86 20.73
CA ASP A 177 -4.55 1.04 21.11
C ASP A 177 -3.56 0.54 20.05
N ALA A 178 -4.03 -0.01 18.89
CA ALA A 178 -3.15 -0.43 17.82
C ALA A 178 -2.32 0.75 17.31
N ARG A 179 -1.00 0.58 17.23
CA ARG A 179 -0.05 1.66 16.90
C ARG A 179 0.26 1.72 15.43
N PHE A 180 0.31 2.93 14.88
CA PHE A 180 0.62 3.23 13.49
C PHE A 180 1.53 4.45 13.40
N ALA A 181 2.42 4.45 12.41
CA ALA A 181 3.18 5.63 11.98
C ALA A 181 2.80 5.92 10.52
N PRO A 182 1.63 6.55 10.24
CA PRO A 182 1.14 6.74 8.87
C PRO A 182 2.14 7.48 8.00
N VAL A 183 2.35 7.00 6.77
CA VAL A 183 3.26 7.61 5.79
C VAL A 183 2.49 8.28 4.66
N PHE A 184 2.93 9.48 4.27
CA PHE A 184 2.32 10.21 3.16
C PHE A 184 2.60 9.53 1.82
N VAL A 185 1.59 9.41 0.97
CA VAL A 185 1.72 8.76 -0.34
C VAL A 185 2.74 9.44 -1.25
N GLY A 186 2.90 10.76 -1.13
CA GLY A 186 3.92 11.53 -1.85
C GLY A 186 5.34 11.12 -1.46
N ASP A 187 5.58 10.89 -0.15
CA ASP A 187 6.88 10.44 0.35
C ASP A 187 7.19 9.01 -0.11
N VAL A 188 6.16 8.14 -0.14
CA VAL A 188 6.29 6.79 -0.71
C VAL A 188 6.67 6.88 -2.18
N ALA A 189 6.01 7.72 -2.95
CA ALA A 189 6.32 7.90 -4.37
C ALA A 189 7.75 8.44 -4.57
N SER A 190 8.17 9.41 -3.76
CA SER A 190 9.54 9.94 -3.78
C SER A 190 10.58 8.87 -3.45
N ALA A 191 10.29 7.96 -2.51
CA ALA A 191 11.18 6.84 -2.18
C ALA A 191 11.38 5.88 -3.36
N PHE A 192 10.31 5.57 -4.11
CA PHE A 192 10.42 4.76 -5.31
C PHE A 192 11.25 5.44 -6.39
N CYS A 193 11.04 6.74 -6.64
CA CYS A 193 11.81 7.51 -7.61
C CYS A 193 13.29 7.61 -7.20
N ALA A 194 13.57 7.94 -5.94
CA ALA A 194 14.94 8.02 -5.45
C ALA A 194 15.71 6.69 -5.56
N ALA A 195 15.03 5.56 -5.35
CA ALA A 195 15.67 4.25 -5.46
C ALA A 195 15.95 3.81 -6.90
N LEU A 196 15.30 4.38 -7.91
CA LEU A 196 15.61 4.12 -9.32
C LEU A 196 16.99 4.70 -9.70
N GLU A 197 17.35 5.83 -9.14
CA GLU A 197 18.60 6.56 -9.44
C GLU A 197 19.75 6.15 -8.50
N ASN A 198 19.43 5.48 -7.41
CA ASN A 198 20.39 5.20 -6.35
C ASN A 198 20.78 3.72 -6.28
N HIS A 199 21.94 3.38 -6.84
CA HIS A 199 22.48 2.02 -6.80
C HIS A 199 22.72 1.50 -5.37
N THR A 200 22.84 2.36 -4.36
CA THR A 200 22.95 1.94 -2.96
C THR A 200 21.64 1.40 -2.40
N ALA A 201 20.53 1.57 -3.12
CA ALA A 201 19.23 0.99 -2.78
C ALA A 201 19.07 -0.47 -3.26
N TYR A 202 20.00 -0.97 -4.07
CA TYR A 202 19.95 -2.33 -4.60
C TYR A 202 20.10 -3.36 -3.48
N ASP A 203 19.32 -4.43 -3.59
CA ASP A 203 19.28 -5.59 -2.70
C ASP A 203 18.96 -5.21 -1.22
N ARG A 204 18.27 -4.08 -1.04
CA ARG A 204 17.90 -3.55 0.28
C ARG A 204 16.39 -3.52 0.50
N THR A 205 16.03 -3.51 1.78
CA THR A 205 14.65 -3.34 2.26
C THR A 205 14.56 -2.05 3.07
N PHE A 206 13.62 -1.17 2.72
CA PHE A 206 13.41 0.13 3.37
C PHE A 206 12.05 0.16 4.06
N GLN A 207 12.04 0.44 5.36
CA GLN A 207 10.82 0.72 6.09
C GLN A 207 10.40 2.17 5.84
N LEU A 208 9.15 2.38 5.40
CA LEU A 208 8.65 3.74 5.12
C LEU A 208 7.54 4.07 6.12
N TYR A 209 7.78 5.05 6.96
CA TYR A 209 6.80 5.49 7.95
C TYR A 209 6.91 6.99 8.24
N GLY A 210 5.81 7.56 8.73
CA GLY A 210 5.72 8.98 9.07
C GLY A 210 6.50 9.33 10.33
N PRO A 211 6.66 10.64 10.61
CA PRO A 211 7.47 11.10 11.74
C PRO A 211 6.78 10.89 13.10
N ASP A 212 5.46 10.75 13.10
CA ASP A 212 4.64 10.64 14.31
C ASP A 212 4.01 9.27 14.43
N GLU A 213 3.96 8.74 15.65
CA GLU A 213 3.22 7.53 15.99
C GLU A 213 1.88 7.88 16.65
N PHE A 214 0.84 7.19 16.21
CA PHE A 214 -0.52 7.33 16.72
C PHE A 214 -1.11 5.97 17.10
N SER A 215 -1.97 5.94 18.11
CA SER A 215 -2.95 4.87 18.27
C SER A 215 -4.06 5.00 17.21
N LEU A 216 -4.79 3.93 16.95
CA LEU A 216 -5.95 3.99 16.06
C LEU A 216 -7.00 4.99 16.57
N GLN A 217 -7.19 5.07 17.89
CA GLN A 217 -8.08 6.03 18.53
C GLN A 217 -7.63 7.47 18.24
N GLU A 218 -6.35 7.79 18.44
CA GLU A 218 -5.81 9.13 18.17
C GLU A 218 -5.95 9.53 16.70
N ILE A 219 -5.77 8.60 15.75
CA ILE A 219 -6.02 8.87 14.33
C ILE A 219 -7.49 9.23 14.09
N VAL A 220 -8.42 8.47 14.66
CA VAL A 220 -9.86 8.70 14.48
C VAL A 220 -10.29 10.02 15.12
N GLU A 221 -9.76 10.35 16.30
CA GLU A 221 -10.02 11.62 16.98
C GLU A 221 -9.44 12.82 16.22
N GLU A 222 -8.25 12.67 15.60
CA GLU A 222 -7.65 13.69 14.75
C GLU A 222 -8.50 13.94 13.50
N ILE A 223 -9.03 12.89 12.88
CA ILE A 223 -9.97 13.01 11.76
C ILE A 223 -11.24 13.74 12.18
N ALA A 224 -11.82 13.38 13.34
CA ALA A 224 -13.02 14.04 13.86
C ALA A 224 -12.77 15.53 14.12
N ARG A 225 -11.62 15.87 14.72
CA ARG A 225 -11.18 17.25 14.96
C ARG A 225 -11.03 18.03 13.66
N THR A 226 -10.38 17.45 12.67
CA THR A 226 -10.18 18.06 11.33
C THR A 226 -11.51 18.34 10.63
N LEU A 227 -12.51 17.49 10.83
CA LEU A 227 -13.87 17.66 10.29
C LEU A 227 -14.74 18.61 11.13
N GLY A 228 -14.27 19.14 12.26
CA GLY A 228 -15.07 19.95 13.16
C GLY A 228 -16.19 19.17 13.86
N LEU A 229 -16.11 17.84 13.93
CA LEU A 229 -17.16 16.98 14.43
C LEU A 229 -16.88 16.55 15.88
N LYS A 230 -17.85 16.74 16.78
CA LYS A 230 -17.83 16.14 18.11
C LYS A 230 -18.37 14.72 18.02
N ARG A 231 -17.51 13.72 18.17
CA ARG A 231 -17.84 12.29 18.04
C ARG A 231 -17.31 11.51 19.24
N TRP A 232 -18.04 10.46 19.61
CA TRP A 232 -17.67 9.59 20.71
C TRP A 232 -17.04 8.32 20.15
N VAL A 233 -15.76 8.10 20.42
CA VAL A 233 -15.08 6.85 20.09
C VAL A 233 -15.28 5.89 21.25
N ILE A 234 -15.98 4.78 21.00
CA ILE A 234 -16.28 3.77 22.02
C ILE A 234 -15.27 2.64 21.87
N ARG A 235 -14.47 2.40 22.88
CA ARG A 235 -13.52 1.28 22.94
C ARG A 235 -14.27 -0.03 23.04
N VAL A 236 -14.10 -0.91 22.06
CA VAL A 236 -14.71 -2.24 22.05
C VAL A 236 -13.76 -3.22 22.72
N PRO A 237 -14.17 -3.96 23.75
CA PRO A 237 -13.36 -5.02 24.34
C PRO A 237 -12.97 -6.08 23.31
N ASP A 238 -11.80 -6.68 23.46
CA ASP A 238 -11.18 -7.56 22.43
C ASP A 238 -12.08 -8.76 22.05
N SER A 239 -12.81 -9.33 23.01
CA SER A 239 -13.78 -10.39 22.77
C SER A 239 -14.92 -9.97 21.83
N LEU A 240 -15.48 -8.78 22.04
CA LEU A 240 -16.55 -8.22 21.19
C LEU A 240 -15.98 -7.70 19.86
N ALA A 241 -14.79 -7.13 19.87
CA ALA A 241 -14.12 -6.67 18.66
C ALA A 241 -13.86 -7.80 17.66
N ARG A 242 -13.50 -8.97 18.16
CA ARG A 242 -13.29 -10.18 17.36
C ARG A 242 -14.60 -10.69 16.73
N THR A 243 -15.68 -10.69 17.50
CA THR A 243 -17.02 -11.03 17.02
C THR A 243 -17.53 -10.01 16.00
N GLN A 244 -17.31 -8.71 16.26
CA GLN A 244 -17.61 -7.63 15.32
C GLN A 244 -16.86 -7.80 14.00
N ALA A 245 -15.55 -8.08 14.03
CA ALA A 245 -14.75 -8.30 12.84
C ALA A 245 -15.27 -9.51 12.04
N TRP A 246 -15.62 -10.61 12.71
CA TRP A 246 -16.23 -11.77 12.09
C TRP A 246 -17.57 -11.43 11.41
N LEU A 247 -18.46 -10.73 12.11
CA LEU A 247 -19.76 -10.31 11.58
C LEU A 247 -19.60 -9.42 10.33
N LEU A 248 -18.71 -8.42 10.38
CA LEU A 248 -18.45 -7.51 9.27
C LEU A 248 -17.79 -8.22 8.07
N ASP A 249 -17.01 -9.26 8.31
CA ASP A 249 -16.34 -10.02 7.26
C ASP A 249 -17.29 -11.01 6.53
N TYR A 250 -18.17 -11.68 7.28
CA TYR A 250 -19.01 -12.77 6.75
C TYR A 250 -20.43 -12.33 6.37
N VAL A 251 -20.98 -11.30 7.03
CA VAL A 251 -22.39 -10.92 6.87
C VAL A 251 -22.55 -9.65 6.02
N ILE A 252 -21.62 -8.68 6.13
CA ILE A 252 -21.77 -7.40 5.43
C ILE A 252 -21.03 -7.44 4.08
N PRO A 253 -21.75 -7.22 2.95
CA PRO A 253 -21.10 -7.11 1.64
C PRO A 253 -20.09 -5.97 1.59
N GLY A 254 -18.97 -6.17 0.87
CA GLY A 254 -17.95 -5.14 0.64
C GLY A 254 -16.72 -5.22 1.55
N LYS A 255 -16.66 -6.18 2.50
CA LYS A 255 -15.48 -6.44 3.35
C LYS A 255 -14.85 -5.17 3.93
N ILE A 256 -15.66 -4.39 4.63
CA ILE A 256 -15.26 -3.09 5.21
C ILE A 256 -14.14 -3.27 6.24
N PHE A 257 -14.25 -4.31 7.07
CA PHE A 257 -13.29 -4.68 8.09
C PHE A 257 -13.32 -6.19 8.26
N THR A 258 -12.20 -6.87 8.07
CA THR A 258 -12.12 -8.33 8.07
C THR A 258 -11.43 -8.84 9.34
N LEU A 259 -11.62 -10.12 9.63
CA LEU A 259 -10.90 -10.79 10.70
C LEU A 259 -9.37 -10.75 10.46
N ASP A 260 -8.95 -10.77 9.19
CA ASP A 260 -7.53 -10.65 8.83
C ASP A 260 -6.98 -9.25 9.10
N ASN A 261 -7.76 -8.19 8.85
CA ASN A 261 -7.41 -6.81 9.23
C ASN A 261 -7.28 -6.69 10.76
N TYR A 262 -8.22 -7.26 11.52
CA TYR A 262 -8.17 -7.30 12.98
C TYR A 262 -6.90 -8.00 13.50
N ARG A 263 -6.51 -9.12 12.87
CA ARG A 263 -5.27 -9.85 13.20
C ARG A 263 -4.03 -9.04 12.85
N SER A 264 -4.02 -8.34 11.70
CA SER A 264 -2.92 -7.48 11.29
C SER A 264 -2.61 -6.38 12.32
N MET A 265 -3.63 -5.84 13.00
CA MET A 265 -3.48 -4.84 14.05
C MET A 265 -2.93 -5.40 15.39
N ALA A 266 -2.64 -6.70 15.48
CA ALA A 266 -1.98 -7.26 16.66
C ALA A 266 -0.51 -6.85 16.78
N VAL A 267 0.10 -6.37 15.70
CA VAL A 267 1.47 -5.86 15.66
C VAL A 267 1.47 -4.38 15.32
N ALA A 268 2.32 -3.62 15.98
CA ALA A 268 2.45 -2.18 15.71
C ALA A 268 2.97 -1.94 14.29
N SER A 269 2.29 -1.10 13.51
CA SER A 269 2.74 -0.67 12.18
C SER A 269 3.68 0.54 12.30
N THR A 270 4.75 0.36 13.08
CA THR A 270 5.82 1.32 13.35
C THR A 270 7.16 0.71 12.99
N GLY A 271 8.11 1.53 12.57
CA GLY A 271 9.43 1.10 12.12
C GLY A 271 10.52 1.35 13.17
N THR A 272 11.72 0.84 12.91
CA THR A 272 12.92 1.04 13.75
C THR A 272 13.94 1.94 13.07
N GLU A 273 14.03 1.87 11.73
CA GLU A 273 14.95 2.66 10.92
C GLU A 273 14.18 3.21 9.71
N ASN A 274 14.02 4.54 9.63
CA ASN A 274 13.23 5.14 8.56
C ASN A 274 14.00 5.17 7.24
N GLY A 275 13.55 4.37 6.29
CA GLY A 275 14.11 4.29 4.95
C GLY A 275 14.00 5.59 4.15
N LEU A 276 13.05 6.48 4.48
CA LEU A 276 12.98 7.82 3.86
C LEU A 276 14.28 8.59 4.12
N SER A 277 14.72 8.64 5.37
CA SER A 277 15.98 9.31 5.73
C SER A 277 17.20 8.67 5.06
N ALA A 278 17.22 7.33 4.94
CA ALA A 278 18.29 6.62 4.24
C ALA A 278 18.34 6.91 2.73
N LEU A 279 17.22 7.36 2.15
CA LEU A 279 17.11 7.81 0.75
C LEU A 279 17.25 9.35 0.61
N GLY A 280 17.62 10.07 1.68
CA GLY A 280 17.75 11.53 1.66
C GLY A 280 16.42 12.28 1.68
N LEU A 281 15.33 11.63 2.09
CA LEU A 281 13.99 12.20 2.11
C LEU A 281 13.53 12.51 3.53
N THR A 282 12.66 13.49 3.67
CA THR A 282 12.04 13.87 4.95
C THR A 282 10.59 13.39 4.97
N ALA A 283 10.19 12.72 6.04
CA ALA A 283 8.82 12.25 6.22
C ALA A 283 7.84 13.39 6.51
N THR A 284 6.72 13.42 5.80
CA THR A 284 5.69 14.45 5.91
C THR A 284 4.69 14.10 7.03
N PRO A 285 4.48 15.00 8.03
CA PRO A 285 3.51 14.76 9.11
C PRO A 285 2.07 14.66 8.60
N MET A 286 1.30 13.70 9.15
CA MET A 286 -0.10 13.50 8.81
C MET A 286 -0.95 14.76 9.02
N ARG A 287 -0.68 15.50 10.09
CA ARG A 287 -1.42 16.72 10.47
C ARG A 287 -1.27 17.87 9.48
N LEU A 288 -0.23 17.89 8.65
CA LEU A 288 -0.04 18.91 7.62
C LEU A 288 -0.86 18.63 6.37
N VAL A 289 -1.11 17.36 6.04
CA VAL A 289 -1.72 16.95 4.77
C VAL A 289 -3.21 16.68 4.89
N VAL A 290 -3.63 15.97 5.93
CA VAL A 290 -5.02 15.50 6.11
C VAL A 290 -6.04 16.64 6.09
N PRO A 291 -5.82 17.80 6.75
CA PRO A 291 -6.78 18.91 6.68
C PRO A 291 -7.02 19.42 5.28
N GLY A 292 -5.99 19.44 4.42
CA GLY A 292 -6.08 19.96 3.06
C GLY A 292 -7.08 19.22 2.18
N TYR A 293 -7.18 17.90 2.28
CA TYR A 293 -8.11 17.13 1.44
C TYR A 293 -9.44 16.78 2.12
N LEU A 294 -9.50 16.71 3.45
CA LEU A 294 -10.76 16.47 4.15
C LEU A 294 -11.68 17.72 4.14
N ALA A 295 -11.11 18.94 4.29
CA ALA A 295 -11.87 20.19 4.26
C ALA A 295 -12.37 20.55 2.86
N ASN A 296 -11.61 20.26 1.80
CA ASN A 296 -11.99 20.59 0.43
C ASN A 296 -13.17 19.76 -0.09
N ARG A 297 -13.37 18.53 0.39
CA ARG A 297 -14.52 17.71 0.00
C ARG A 297 -15.87 18.23 0.52
N ASP A 298 -15.88 19.03 1.58
CA ASP A 298 -17.11 19.62 2.11
C ASP A 298 -17.50 20.91 1.36
N ARG A 299 -16.57 21.53 0.61
CA ARG A 299 -16.83 22.71 -0.24
C ARG A 299 -17.34 22.37 -1.65
N GLN A 300 -17.24 21.11 -2.06
CA GLN A 300 -17.68 20.64 -3.39
C GLN A 300 -19.04 19.92 -3.36
N ARG A 301 -19.72 19.92 -2.22
CA ARG A 301 -21.11 19.46 -2.03
C ARG A 301 -22.02 20.65 -1.71
#